data_ecb1f156a0ccc8c150a822d63c7a09ce
#
_entry.id   ecb1f156a0ccc8c150a822d63c7a09ce
#
_cell.length_a   1.000
_cell.length_b   1.000
_cell.length_c   1.000
_cell.angle_alpha   90.00
_cell.angle_beta   90.00
_cell.angle_gamma   90.00
#
_symmetry.space_group_name_H-M   'P 1'
#
loop_
_entity.id
_entity.type
_entity.pdbx_description
1 polymer ?
#
loop_
_entity_poly.entity_id
_entity_poly.type
_entity_poly.pdbx_seq_one_letter_code
_entity_poly.pdbx_strand_id
1 'polypeptide(L)'
;MMRKFFIILILSYVIVFKMTSCAPKVKNGYNKEHGFEGNISLSGAFALYPLAVVWSEDFKKIHPNVRFNISAGGAGKGIADVLTGMVDIGMVSRDLHEQEIKKGAVPVIVAKDAVICTINPGNPNYSAILKRGLSREELLNIFVNRKFKTWKEIDPQFTADPINVYVRSDAAGAAETWAKFFGHKQEDLQGIGIFGDPGIAQAIKDDTHGIGFNNINYVYNLKTNNVFDRIAVVPLDLNKNGHIEDDEQFYGTLSNLTEAVATGKYPAPPSRELTFVTRNKTESLLLKEFISFVLQKQAQSQLLENGYVPLNETLIKEELNKL
;
A
#
# COMPACT_ATOMS: atom_id res chain seq x y z
N MET A 1 17.44 33.35 63.25
CA MET A 1 17.58 31.87 63.17
C MET A 1 16.63 31.22 62.15
N MET A 2 15.48 31.74 61.84
CA MET A 2 14.53 31.15 60.88
C MET A 2 14.96 31.15 59.39
N ARG A 3 15.79 32.08 58.95
CA ARG A 3 16.22 32.18 57.52
C ARG A 3 17.19 31.09 57.07
N LYS A 4 17.96 30.50 57.96
CA LYS A 4 18.89 29.41 57.66
C LYS A 4 18.24 28.02 57.56
N PHE A 5 17.10 27.82 58.22
CA PHE A 5 16.35 26.57 58.17
C PHE A 5 15.58 26.42 56.85
N PHE A 6 15.15 27.54 56.23
CA PHE A 6 14.41 27.49 54.95
C PHE A 6 15.30 27.18 53.77
N ILE A 7 16.57 27.58 53.82
CA ILE A 7 17.55 27.29 52.73
C ILE A 7 17.97 25.82 52.72
N ILE A 8 18.06 25.18 53.88
CA ILE A 8 18.40 23.76 54.00
C ILE A 8 17.25 22.85 53.54
N LEU A 9 16.00 23.26 53.75
CA LEU A 9 14.83 22.52 53.26
C LEU A 9 14.65 22.61 51.75
N ILE A 10 15.04 23.69 51.11
CA ILE A 10 14.97 23.87 49.65
C ILE A 10 16.12 23.07 48.97
N LEU A 11 17.31 23.00 49.58
CA LEU A 11 18.40 22.20 49.05
C LEU A 11 18.15 20.67 49.14
N SER A 12 17.42 20.21 50.16
CA SER A 12 17.06 18.77 50.25
C SER A 12 15.97 18.38 49.25
N TYR A 13 15.10 19.30 48.80
CA TYR A 13 14.06 19.03 47.81
C TYR A 13 14.61 18.97 46.36
N VAL A 14 15.74 19.63 46.10
CA VAL A 14 16.41 19.62 44.76
C VAL A 14 17.24 18.35 44.52
N ILE A 15 17.64 17.64 45.59
CA ILE A 15 18.47 16.42 45.44
C ILE A 15 17.60 15.16 45.16
N VAL A 16 16.32 15.15 45.52
CA VAL A 16 15.42 14.01 45.33
C VAL A 16 14.86 13.92 43.89
N PHE A 17 14.99 14.96 43.05
CA PHE A 17 14.42 14.99 41.70
C PHE A 17 15.38 14.58 40.59
N LYS A 18 16.56 14.04 40.92
CA LYS A 18 17.52 13.51 39.91
C LYS A 18 17.66 11.99 39.90
N MET A 19 16.67 11.25 40.37
CA MET A 19 16.56 9.83 40.02
C MET A 19 15.54 9.66 38.90
N THR A 20 15.75 10.33 37.76
CA THR A 20 15.18 9.88 36.51
C THR A 20 15.81 8.54 36.19
N SER A 21 15.07 7.48 36.41
CA SER A 21 15.32 6.13 35.97
C SER A 21 15.78 6.18 34.51
N CYS A 22 17.09 6.13 34.27
CA CYS A 22 17.64 5.64 33.01
C CYS A 22 17.35 4.15 32.99
N ALA A 23 16.16 3.76 32.52
CA ALA A 23 15.98 2.41 32.04
C ALA A 23 17.10 2.15 31.01
N PRO A 24 17.87 1.07 31.11
CA PRO A 24 18.94 0.78 30.16
C PRO A 24 18.32 0.75 28.77
N LYS A 25 18.80 1.63 27.87
CA LYS A 25 18.40 1.61 26.46
C LYS A 25 18.81 0.23 25.94
N VAL A 26 17.84 -0.59 25.61
CA VAL A 26 18.06 -1.89 25.00
C VAL A 26 18.85 -1.68 23.71
N LYS A 27 20.07 -2.18 23.68
CA LYS A 27 20.96 -1.96 22.55
C LYS A 27 20.53 -2.86 21.40
N ASN A 28 20.16 -2.25 20.26
CA ASN A 28 19.70 -2.93 19.04
C ASN A 28 18.40 -3.74 19.17
N GLY A 29 17.58 -3.49 20.19
CA GLY A 29 16.27 -4.14 20.34
C GLY A 29 16.32 -5.61 20.79
N TYR A 30 17.44 -6.13 21.26
CA TYR A 30 17.59 -7.49 21.77
C TYR A 30 18.07 -7.50 23.22
N ASN A 31 17.34 -8.23 24.06
CA ASN A 31 17.63 -8.49 25.47
C ASN A 31 17.86 -9.99 25.66
N LYS A 32 18.95 -10.38 26.38
CA LYS A 32 19.29 -11.79 26.60
C LYS A 32 18.26 -12.56 27.44
N GLU A 33 17.52 -11.85 28.30
CA GLU A 33 16.54 -12.46 29.22
C GLU A 33 15.15 -12.53 28.58
N HIS A 34 14.78 -11.54 27.76
CA HIS A 34 13.43 -11.35 27.24
C HIS A 34 13.33 -11.41 25.72
N GLY A 35 14.43 -11.66 25.01
CA GLY A 35 14.49 -11.71 23.54
C GLY A 35 14.38 -10.34 22.89
N PHE A 36 13.69 -10.26 21.77
CA PHE A 36 13.44 -8.98 21.09
C PHE A 36 12.42 -8.15 21.85
N GLU A 37 12.73 -6.86 22.06
CA GLU A 37 11.88 -5.88 22.70
C GLU A 37 12.09 -4.50 22.09
N GLY A 38 11.07 -3.64 22.13
CA GLY A 38 11.15 -2.28 21.62
C GLY A 38 9.92 -1.87 20.79
N ASN A 39 10.09 -0.79 20.03
CA ASN A 39 9.04 -0.28 19.17
C ASN A 39 9.51 -0.28 17.72
N ILE A 40 8.63 -0.64 16.81
CA ILE A 40 8.80 -0.50 15.36
C ILE A 40 7.71 0.42 14.84
N SER A 41 8.10 1.48 14.16
CA SER A 41 7.19 2.44 13.55
C SER A 41 7.20 2.32 12.02
N LEU A 42 6.00 2.26 11.42
CA LEU A 42 5.81 2.18 9.97
C LEU A 42 4.85 3.28 9.51
N SER A 43 5.12 3.88 8.38
CA SER A 43 4.16 4.77 7.72
C SER A 43 4.21 4.61 6.20
N GLY A 44 3.14 4.99 5.51
CA GLY A 44 3.20 5.12 4.05
C GLY A 44 2.05 4.49 3.28
N ALA A 45 2.37 3.64 2.32
CA ALA A 45 1.44 3.15 1.30
C ALA A 45 0.20 2.44 1.89
N PHE A 46 -0.98 2.90 1.47
CA PHE A 46 -2.25 2.22 1.79
C PHE A 46 -2.25 0.75 1.35
N ALA A 47 -1.58 0.43 0.24
CA ALA A 47 -1.44 -0.93 -0.27
C ALA A 47 -0.81 -1.90 0.74
N LEU A 48 0.20 -1.45 1.49
CA LEU A 48 0.91 -2.29 2.47
C LEU A 48 0.30 -2.24 3.88
N TYR A 49 -0.54 -1.24 4.18
CA TYR A 49 -1.05 -1.04 5.54
C TYR A 49 -1.77 -2.28 6.10
N PRO A 50 -2.73 -2.92 5.38
CA PRO A 50 -3.41 -4.11 5.92
C PRO A 50 -2.44 -5.26 6.20
N LEU A 51 -1.48 -5.51 5.30
CA LEU A 51 -0.50 -6.58 5.43
C LEU A 51 0.50 -6.32 6.56
N ALA A 52 0.95 -5.07 6.72
CA ALA A 52 1.81 -4.68 7.83
C ALA A 52 1.14 -4.90 9.20
N VAL A 53 -0.17 -4.67 9.28
CA VAL A 53 -0.95 -4.98 10.50
C VAL A 53 -0.97 -6.48 10.76
N VAL A 54 -1.26 -7.32 9.76
CA VAL A 54 -1.26 -8.78 9.91
C VAL A 54 0.12 -9.27 10.37
N TRP A 55 1.19 -8.88 9.69
CA TRP A 55 2.56 -9.27 10.06
C TRP A 55 2.97 -8.78 11.44
N SER A 56 2.54 -7.59 11.85
CA SER A 56 2.83 -7.06 13.18
C SER A 56 2.18 -7.89 14.29
N GLU A 57 0.93 -8.31 14.09
CA GLU A 57 0.23 -9.17 15.04
C GLU A 57 0.86 -10.56 15.12
N ASP A 58 1.26 -11.15 14.00
CA ASP A 58 1.93 -12.44 13.98
C ASP A 58 3.33 -12.36 14.61
N PHE A 59 4.08 -11.30 14.35
CA PHE A 59 5.38 -11.06 14.96
C PHE A 59 5.29 -10.92 16.49
N LYS A 60 4.26 -10.22 16.99
CA LYS A 60 4.02 -10.07 18.44
C LYS A 60 3.69 -11.40 19.14
N LYS A 61 3.13 -12.39 18.44
CA LYS A 61 2.91 -13.72 19.02
C LYS A 61 4.23 -14.41 19.36
N ILE A 62 5.29 -14.13 18.59
CA ILE A 62 6.63 -14.70 18.78
C ILE A 62 7.48 -13.79 19.71
N HIS A 63 7.29 -12.47 19.59
CA HIS A 63 8.04 -11.44 20.32
C HIS A 63 7.10 -10.50 21.08
N PRO A 64 6.51 -10.93 22.21
CA PRO A 64 5.44 -10.23 22.90
C PRO A 64 5.83 -8.85 23.48
N ASN A 65 7.14 -8.60 23.63
CA ASN A 65 7.67 -7.34 24.12
C ASN A 65 7.91 -6.30 23.01
N VAL A 66 7.57 -6.61 21.75
CA VAL A 66 7.66 -5.69 20.62
C VAL A 66 6.31 -4.99 20.42
N ARG A 67 6.35 -3.69 20.19
CA ARG A 67 5.21 -2.84 19.90
C ARG A 67 5.31 -2.24 18.52
N PHE A 68 4.17 -2.06 17.88
CA PHE A 68 4.11 -1.46 16.53
C PHE A 68 3.27 -0.18 16.53
N ASN A 69 3.73 0.79 15.74
CA ASN A 69 2.96 2.00 15.40
C ASN A 69 2.89 2.08 13.87
N ILE A 70 1.72 1.81 13.30
CA ILE A 70 1.53 1.71 11.86
C ILE A 70 0.52 2.75 11.39
N SER A 71 0.89 3.55 10.40
CA SER A 71 0.03 4.58 9.83
C SER A 71 0.04 4.55 8.31
N ALA A 72 -1.13 4.76 7.69
CA ALA A 72 -1.25 4.97 6.25
C ALA A 72 -1.25 6.46 5.92
N GLY A 73 -0.84 6.81 4.67
CA GLY A 73 -0.79 8.20 4.21
C GLY A 73 -0.18 8.37 2.81
N GLY A 74 -0.07 7.26 2.07
CA GLY A 74 0.52 7.22 0.73
C GLY A 74 2.03 6.94 0.72
N ALA A 75 2.52 6.43 -0.41
CA ALA A 75 3.94 6.05 -0.58
C ALA A 75 4.89 7.23 -0.39
N GLY A 76 4.51 8.43 -0.87
CA GLY A 76 5.30 9.64 -0.70
C GLY A 76 5.50 10.02 0.76
N LYS A 77 4.45 9.88 1.61
CA LYS A 77 4.57 10.08 3.05
C LYS A 77 5.54 9.06 3.66
N GLY A 78 5.42 7.77 3.31
CA GLY A 78 6.31 6.72 3.82
C GLY A 78 7.79 7.01 3.56
N ILE A 79 8.12 7.44 2.34
CA ILE A 79 9.48 7.85 1.97
C ILE A 79 9.95 9.08 2.77
N ALA A 80 9.10 10.11 2.87
CA ALA A 80 9.46 11.32 3.60
C ALA A 80 9.72 11.01 5.09
N ASP A 81 8.84 10.25 5.71
CA ASP A 81 8.93 9.91 7.13
C ASP A 81 10.18 9.06 7.43
N VAL A 82 10.48 8.04 6.61
CA VAL A 82 11.66 7.19 6.85
C VAL A 82 12.97 7.95 6.59
N LEU A 83 13.06 8.74 5.54
CA LEU A 83 14.27 9.50 5.24
C LEU A 83 14.58 10.60 6.26
N THR A 84 13.54 11.14 6.91
CA THR A 84 13.71 12.12 8.01
C THR A 84 13.88 11.45 9.38
N GLY A 85 13.72 10.12 9.47
CA GLY A 85 13.83 9.37 10.73
C GLY A 85 12.62 9.50 11.64
N MET A 86 11.46 9.88 11.09
CA MET A 86 10.18 9.93 11.82
C MET A 86 9.61 8.53 12.06
N VAL A 87 9.94 7.57 11.19
CA VAL A 87 9.60 6.16 11.32
C VAL A 87 10.81 5.28 11.00
N ASP A 88 10.76 4.04 11.43
CA ASP A 88 11.81 3.05 11.20
C ASP A 88 11.70 2.45 9.79
N ILE A 89 10.48 2.26 9.30
CA ILE A 89 10.18 1.64 8.00
C ILE A 89 9.18 2.50 7.23
N GLY A 90 9.53 2.87 6.00
CA GLY A 90 8.61 3.44 5.02
C GLY A 90 7.93 2.33 4.23
N MET A 91 6.60 2.36 4.14
CA MET A 91 5.82 1.48 3.28
C MET A 91 5.66 2.13 1.91
N VAL A 92 6.14 1.47 0.85
CA VAL A 92 6.17 2.01 -0.51
C VAL A 92 5.58 1.03 -1.51
N SER A 93 4.77 1.52 -2.44
CA SER A 93 4.08 0.72 -3.45
C SER A 93 4.28 1.31 -4.86
N ARG A 94 5.49 1.74 -5.13
CA ARG A 94 6.01 2.20 -6.42
C ARG A 94 7.52 2.05 -6.45
N ASP A 95 8.12 2.22 -7.60
CA ASP A 95 9.57 2.31 -7.71
C ASP A 95 10.11 3.51 -6.90
N LEU A 96 11.28 3.35 -6.30
CA LEU A 96 11.97 4.45 -5.67
C LEU A 96 12.59 5.36 -6.72
N HIS A 97 12.49 6.67 -6.50
CA HIS A 97 13.17 7.63 -7.35
C HIS A 97 14.67 7.65 -7.04
N GLU A 98 15.51 7.92 -8.04
CA GLU A 98 16.97 7.99 -7.84
C GLU A 98 17.37 8.94 -6.70
N GLN A 99 16.65 10.06 -6.56
CA GLN A 99 16.93 11.03 -5.49
C GLN A 99 16.64 10.47 -4.10
N GLU A 100 15.69 9.55 -3.95
CA GLU A 100 15.34 8.88 -2.70
C GLU A 100 16.46 7.89 -2.33
N ILE A 101 16.93 7.13 -3.30
CA ILE A 101 18.07 6.21 -3.13
C ILE A 101 19.34 6.99 -2.75
N LYS A 102 19.64 8.11 -3.44
CA LYS A 102 20.77 8.98 -3.13
C LYS A 102 20.70 9.59 -1.72
N LYS A 103 19.49 9.74 -1.15
CA LYS A 103 19.27 10.18 0.23
C LYS A 103 19.36 9.07 1.26
N GLY A 104 19.68 7.83 0.84
CA GLY A 104 19.87 6.69 1.71
C GLY A 104 18.64 5.78 1.88
N ALA A 105 17.64 5.88 0.99
CA ALA A 105 16.56 4.90 0.98
C ALA A 105 17.08 3.53 0.54
N VAL A 106 16.89 2.51 1.38
CA VAL A 106 17.24 1.11 1.08
C VAL A 106 15.95 0.30 0.96
N PRO A 107 15.57 -0.12 -0.26
CA PRO A 107 14.34 -0.88 -0.49
C PRO A 107 14.55 -2.37 -0.22
N VAL A 108 13.56 -2.99 0.41
CA VAL A 108 13.41 -4.45 0.55
C VAL A 108 12.02 -4.82 0.02
N ILE A 109 11.96 -5.56 -1.07
CA ILE A 109 10.71 -6.04 -1.65
C ILE A 109 10.13 -7.10 -0.72
N VAL A 110 8.84 -6.98 -0.35
CA VAL A 110 8.20 -7.86 0.63
C VAL A 110 6.98 -8.61 0.10
N ALA A 111 6.35 -8.09 -0.97
CA ALA A 111 5.18 -8.69 -1.60
C ALA A 111 4.97 -8.07 -2.99
N LYS A 112 3.94 -8.56 -3.73
CA LYS A 112 3.40 -7.88 -4.92
C LYS A 112 1.89 -7.69 -4.78
N ASP A 113 1.35 -6.66 -5.45
CA ASP A 113 -0.08 -6.43 -5.60
C ASP A 113 -0.41 -5.85 -6.99
N ALA A 114 -1.64 -5.39 -7.17
CA ALA A 114 -2.03 -4.65 -8.36
C ALA A 114 -2.98 -3.48 -8.04
N VAL A 115 -2.99 -2.52 -8.95
CA VAL A 115 -3.98 -1.46 -9.03
C VAL A 115 -4.99 -1.83 -10.10
N ILE A 116 -6.27 -1.74 -9.79
CA ILE A 116 -7.37 -2.14 -10.67
C ILE A 116 -8.33 -0.99 -10.92
N CYS A 117 -8.90 -0.95 -12.11
CA CYS A 117 -9.95 0.01 -12.48
C CYS A 117 -11.26 -0.36 -11.79
N THR A 118 -11.98 0.62 -11.26
CA THR A 118 -13.21 0.41 -10.50
C THR A 118 -14.33 1.33 -10.96
N ILE A 119 -15.56 0.81 -10.95
CA ILE A 119 -16.80 1.54 -11.21
C ILE A 119 -17.87 1.16 -10.20
N ASN A 120 -18.96 1.94 -10.17
CA ASN A 120 -20.17 1.56 -9.43
C ASN A 120 -21.01 0.56 -10.27
N PRO A 121 -21.47 -0.57 -9.73
CA PRO A 121 -22.34 -1.51 -10.45
C PRO A 121 -23.74 -0.94 -10.77
N GLY A 122 -24.14 0.19 -10.18
CA GLY A 122 -25.32 0.94 -10.57
C GLY A 122 -25.14 1.79 -11.85
N ASN A 123 -23.97 1.75 -12.49
CA ASN A 123 -23.75 2.42 -13.77
C ASN A 123 -24.68 1.83 -14.85
N PRO A 124 -25.41 2.66 -15.63
CA PRO A 124 -26.30 2.16 -16.68
C PRO A 124 -25.63 1.25 -17.72
N ASN A 125 -24.32 1.43 -17.93
CA ASN A 125 -23.52 0.64 -18.87
C ASN A 125 -22.80 -0.56 -18.23
N TYR A 126 -23.00 -0.82 -16.94
CA TYR A 126 -22.24 -1.80 -16.17
C TYR A 126 -22.14 -3.19 -16.84
N SER A 127 -23.29 -3.77 -17.22
CA SER A 127 -23.32 -5.10 -17.84
C SER A 127 -22.61 -5.15 -19.19
N ALA A 128 -22.65 -4.07 -19.96
CA ALA A 128 -21.95 -3.96 -21.24
C ALA A 128 -20.44 -3.77 -21.03
N ILE A 129 -20.05 -2.95 -20.06
CA ILE A 129 -18.62 -2.76 -19.69
C ILE A 129 -17.98 -4.07 -19.22
N LEU A 130 -18.69 -4.88 -18.42
CA LEU A 130 -18.16 -6.17 -17.98
C LEU A 130 -17.91 -7.16 -19.13
N LYS A 131 -18.75 -7.14 -20.16
CA LYS A 131 -18.64 -8.03 -21.34
C LYS A 131 -17.56 -7.55 -22.30
N ARG A 132 -17.45 -6.22 -22.46
CA ARG A 132 -16.58 -5.59 -23.42
C ARG A 132 -15.17 -5.33 -22.87
N GLY A 133 -15.06 -5.01 -21.59
CA GLY A 133 -13.87 -4.44 -20.99
C GLY A 133 -13.59 -3.00 -21.43
N LEU A 134 -12.49 -2.46 -20.92
CA LEU A 134 -11.90 -1.21 -21.41
C LEU A 134 -10.44 -1.44 -21.75
N SER A 135 -10.03 -1.02 -22.95
CA SER A 135 -8.64 -1.11 -23.38
C SER A 135 -7.77 -0.07 -22.68
N ARG A 136 -6.45 -0.31 -22.66
CA ARG A 136 -5.46 0.65 -22.12
C ARG A 136 -5.58 2.02 -22.76
N GLU A 137 -5.89 2.11 -24.06
CA GLU A 137 -6.04 3.36 -24.80
C GLU A 137 -7.29 4.12 -24.38
N GLU A 138 -8.41 3.44 -24.17
CA GLU A 138 -9.64 4.04 -23.67
C GLU A 138 -9.46 4.58 -22.26
N LEU A 139 -8.81 3.81 -21.38
CA LEU A 139 -8.46 4.25 -20.04
C LEU A 139 -7.50 5.45 -20.04
N LEU A 140 -6.51 5.48 -20.94
CA LEU A 140 -5.66 6.66 -21.16
C LEU A 140 -6.50 7.89 -21.53
N ASN A 141 -7.47 7.73 -22.45
CA ASN A 141 -8.35 8.80 -22.88
C ASN A 141 -9.34 9.25 -21.79
N ILE A 142 -9.65 8.39 -20.83
CA ILE A 142 -10.45 8.73 -19.64
C ILE A 142 -9.60 9.46 -18.60
N PHE A 143 -8.48 8.86 -18.17
CA PHE A 143 -7.75 9.31 -16.98
C PHE A 143 -6.69 10.39 -17.25
N VAL A 144 -6.16 10.48 -18.48
CA VAL A 144 -5.07 11.41 -18.82
C VAL A 144 -5.54 12.45 -19.83
N ASN A 145 -5.97 12.01 -21.02
CA ASN A 145 -6.29 12.94 -22.10
C ASN A 145 -7.64 13.65 -21.90
N ARG A 146 -8.51 13.11 -21.03
CA ARG A 146 -9.90 13.59 -20.82
C ARG A 146 -10.67 13.78 -22.15
N LYS A 147 -10.36 12.91 -23.12
CA LYS A 147 -11.00 12.91 -24.44
C LYS A 147 -12.46 12.48 -24.34
N PHE A 148 -12.75 11.45 -23.52
CA PHE A 148 -14.11 10.98 -23.28
C PHE A 148 -14.71 11.67 -22.06
N LYS A 149 -15.86 12.29 -22.23
CA LYS A 149 -16.66 12.96 -21.17
C LYS A 149 -17.92 12.17 -20.84
N THR A 150 -18.40 11.37 -21.78
CA THR A 150 -19.56 10.50 -21.66
C THR A 150 -19.22 9.08 -22.08
N TRP A 151 -19.94 8.11 -21.55
CA TRP A 151 -19.77 6.71 -21.90
C TRP A 151 -20.01 6.44 -23.38
N LYS A 152 -20.96 7.14 -24.01
CA LYS A 152 -21.28 7.03 -25.45
C LYS A 152 -20.10 7.39 -26.37
N GLU A 153 -19.17 8.19 -25.91
CA GLU A 153 -17.95 8.54 -26.69
C GLU A 153 -16.95 7.39 -26.74
N ILE A 154 -17.06 6.42 -25.82
CA ILE A 154 -16.26 5.19 -25.82
C ILE A 154 -16.88 4.16 -26.77
N ASP A 155 -18.20 3.96 -26.65
CA ASP A 155 -18.95 3.04 -27.48
C ASP A 155 -20.33 3.63 -27.80
N PRO A 156 -20.74 3.72 -29.08
CA PRO A 156 -22.07 4.26 -29.48
C PRO A 156 -23.25 3.51 -28.85
N GLN A 157 -23.08 2.28 -28.38
CA GLN A 157 -24.13 1.51 -27.71
C GLN A 157 -24.29 1.89 -26.22
N PHE A 158 -23.33 2.62 -25.64
CA PHE A 158 -23.42 3.11 -24.28
C PHE A 158 -24.35 4.34 -24.19
N THR A 159 -24.83 4.59 -22.99
CA THR A 159 -25.63 5.80 -22.70
C THR A 159 -24.78 7.06 -22.74
N ALA A 160 -25.41 8.19 -22.93
CA ALA A 160 -24.73 9.50 -22.95
C ALA A 160 -24.45 10.06 -21.52
N ASP A 161 -24.50 9.22 -20.50
CA ASP A 161 -24.21 9.62 -19.13
C ASP A 161 -22.76 10.08 -18.97
N PRO A 162 -22.48 11.03 -18.07
CA PRO A 162 -21.13 11.55 -17.85
C PRO A 162 -20.20 10.48 -17.26
N ILE A 163 -18.89 10.68 -17.44
CA ILE A 163 -17.83 9.91 -16.76
C ILE A 163 -17.20 10.79 -15.68
N ASN A 164 -17.51 10.52 -14.41
CA ASN A 164 -16.91 11.18 -13.26
C ASN A 164 -15.63 10.44 -12.86
N VAL A 165 -14.49 11.04 -13.17
CA VAL A 165 -13.18 10.40 -12.92
C VAL A 165 -12.64 10.80 -11.56
N TYR A 166 -12.35 9.81 -10.73
CA TYR A 166 -11.73 9.98 -9.41
C TYR A 166 -10.26 9.56 -9.44
N VAL A 167 -9.38 10.45 -8.98
CA VAL A 167 -7.94 10.25 -8.91
C VAL A 167 -7.43 10.54 -7.51
N ARG A 168 -6.20 10.13 -7.20
CA ARG A 168 -5.60 10.37 -5.89
C ARG A 168 -5.12 11.82 -5.76
N SER A 169 -5.44 12.46 -4.63
CA SER A 169 -4.94 13.80 -4.27
C SER A 169 -3.62 13.77 -3.49
N ASP A 170 -3.25 12.62 -2.92
CA ASP A 170 -1.99 12.40 -2.20
C ASP A 170 -0.91 11.80 -3.12
N ALA A 171 0.36 11.89 -2.70
CA ALA A 171 1.47 11.24 -3.39
C ALA A 171 1.39 9.71 -3.19
N ALA A 172 0.68 9.06 -4.10
CA ALA A 172 0.23 7.68 -3.97
C ALA A 172 0.92 6.73 -4.95
N GLY A 173 1.48 5.64 -4.44
CA GLY A 173 2.00 4.58 -5.31
C GLY A 173 0.95 3.98 -6.24
N ALA A 174 -0.34 3.94 -5.83
CA ALA A 174 -1.43 3.52 -6.70
C ALA A 174 -1.59 4.44 -7.91
N ALA A 175 -1.57 5.76 -7.70
CA ALA A 175 -1.69 6.73 -8.78
C ALA A 175 -0.47 6.71 -9.71
N GLU A 176 0.73 6.59 -9.15
CA GLU A 176 1.95 6.50 -9.94
C GLU A 176 1.97 5.21 -10.79
N THR A 177 1.58 4.07 -10.22
CA THR A 177 1.50 2.80 -10.94
C THR A 177 0.42 2.84 -12.04
N TRP A 178 -0.73 3.44 -11.75
CA TRP A 178 -1.81 3.60 -12.73
C TRP A 178 -1.40 4.50 -13.89
N ALA A 179 -0.75 5.64 -13.60
CA ALA A 179 -0.21 6.53 -14.62
C ALA A 179 0.89 5.86 -15.46
N LYS A 180 1.79 5.10 -14.81
CA LYS A 180 2.85 4.34 -15.46
C LYS A 180 2.30 3.28 -16.44
N PHE A 181 1.13 2.71 -16.15
CA PHE A 181 0.43 1.83 -17.08
C PHE A 181 0.14 2.51 -18.42
N PHE A 182 -0.04 3.82 -18.44
CA PHE A 182 -0.23 4.63 -19.64
C PHE A 182 1.06 5.21 -20.22
N GLY A 183 2.19 5.08 -19.51
CA GLY A 183 3.46 5.74 -19.88
C GLY A 183 3.55 7.19 -19.37
N HIS A 184 2.78 7.53 -18.35
CA HIS A 184 2.65 8.86 -17.76
C HIS A 184 3.05 8.87 -16.28
N LYS A 185 2.99 10.06 -15.64
CA LYS A 185 3.24 10.29 -14.22
C LYS A 185 1.92 10.55 -13.49
N GLN A 186 1.94 10.45 -12.16
CA GLN A 186 0.75 10.72 -11.34
C GLN A 186 0.14 12.10 -11.64
N GLU A 187 0.98 13.11 -11.85
CA GLU A 187 0.56 14.50 -12.10
C GLU A 187 -0.20 14.68 -13.42
N ASP A 188 -0.08 13.73 -14.35
CA ASP A 188 -0.78 13.74 -15.63
C ASP A 188 -2.22 13.19 -15.49
N LEU A 189 -2.54 12.50 -14.39
CA LEU A 189 -3.88 11.99 -14.14
C LEU A 189 -4.85 13.15 -13.85
N GLN A 190 -5.98 13.15 -14.56
CA GLN A 190 -6.99 14.20 -14.50
C GLN A 190 -8.32 13.67 -13.97
N GLY A 191 -8.83 14.31 -12.93
CA GLY A 191 -10.10 13.95 -12.30
C GLY A 191 -10.32 14.70 -10.99
N ILE A 192 -11.33 14.26 -10.25
CA ILE A 192 -11.63 14.75 -8.90
C ILE A 192 -10.64 14.11 -7.94
N GLY A 193 -9.80 14.91 -7.28
CA GLY A 193 -8.79 14.46 -6.34
C GLY A 193 -9.39 14.00 -5.03
N ILE A 194 -9.17 12.71 -4.67
CA ILE A 194 -9.67 12.09 -3.43
C ILE A 194 -8.48 11.51 -2.65
N PHE A 195 -8.46 11.71 -1.35
CA PHE A 195 -7.39 11.21 -0.47
C PHE A 195 -7.56 9.73 -0.16
N GLY A 196 -6.51 8.95 -0.39
CA GLY A 196 -6.40 7.54 0.00
C GLY A 196 -7.25 6.57 -0.82
N ASP A 197 -6.90 5.29 -0.77
CA ASP A 197 -7.70 4.21 -1.37
C ASP A 197 -9.10 4.09 -0.75
N PRO A 198 -9.28 4.20 0.59
CA PRO A 198 -10.62 4.19 1.17
C PRO A 198 -11.51 5.30 0.62
N GLY A 199 -10.95 6.48 0.38
CA GLY A 199 -11.68 7.62 -0.18
C GLY A 199 -12.14 7.35 -1.61
N ILE A 200 -11.24 6.86 -2.49
CA ILE A 200 -11.61 6.49 -3.87
C ILE A 200 -12.69 5.39 -3.87
N ALA A 201 -12.51 4.33 -3.06
CA ALA A 201 -13.49 3.26 -2.98
C ALA A 201 -14.87 3.77 -2.53
N GLN A 202 -14.91 4.70 -1.57
CA GLN A 202 -16.17 5.32 -1.12
C GLN A 202 -16.79 6.20 -2.21
N ALA A 203 -16.00 7.04 -2.88
CA ALA A 203 -16.48 7.89 -3.99
C ALA A 203 -17.12 7.05 -5.10
N ILE A 204 -16.50 5.92 -5.46
CA ILE A 204 -17.07 4.98 -6.45
C ILE A 204 -18.39 4.37 -5.96
N LYS A 205 -18.48 3.98 -4.68
CA LYS A 205 -19.71 3.43 -4.10
C LYS A 205 -20.89 4.41 -4.10
N ASP A 206 -20.61 5.70 -4.00
CA ASP A 206 -21.61 6.74 -3.86
C ASP A 206 -22.00 7.40 -5.19
N ASP A 207 -21.23 7.18 -6.26
CA ASP A 207 -21.47 7.77 -7.58
C ASP A 207 -21.62 6.69 -8.66
N THR A 208 -22.84 6.53 -9.19
CA THR A 208 -23.14 5.58 -10.28
C THR A 208 -22.45 5.92 -11.60
N HIS A 209 -21.99 7.16 -11.79
CA HIS A 209 -21.21 7.58 -12.97
C HIS A 209 -19.70 7.60 -12.71
N GLY A 210 -19.29 7.20 -11.50
CA GLY A 210 -17.91 7.23 -11.06
C GLY A 210 -17.05 6.13 -11.69
N ILE A 211 -15.84 6.50 -12.10
CA ILE A 211 -14.74 5.60 -12.44
C ILE A 211 -13.49 6.03 -11.70
N GLY A 212 -12.74 5.05 -11.18
CA GLY A 212 -11.51 5.29 -10.43
C GLY A 212 -10.56 4.09 -10.51
N PHE A 213 -9.56 4.10 -9.64
CA PHE A 213 -8.63 2.98 -9.49
C PHE A 213 -8.29 2.78 -8.02
N ASN A 214 -8.13 1.53 -7.61
CA ASN A 214 -7.86 1.14 -6.24
C ASN A 214 -6.82 0.01 -6.17
N ASN A 215 -6.15 -0.10 -5.05
CA ASN A 215 -5.45 -1.33 -4.69
C ASN A 215 -6.46 -2.46 -4.44
N ILE A 216 -6.12 -3.69 -4.78
CA ILE A 216 -7.00 -4.87 -4.73
C ILE A 216 -7.75 -4.97 -3.39
N ASN A 217 -7.06 -4.77 -2.26
CA ASN A 217 -7.61 -4.96 -0.91
C ASN A 217 -8.66 -3.92 -0.47
N TYR A 218 -8.88 -2.88 -1.27
CA TYR A 218 -9.96 -1.91 -1.05
C TYR A 218 -11.19 -2.18 -1.90
N VAL A 219 -11.12 -3.22 -2.74
CA VAL A 219 -12.19 -3.62 -3.65
C VAL A 219 -12.74 -5.01 -3.31
N TYR A 220 -11.89 -5.92 -2.85
CA TYR A 220 -12.28 -7.28 -2.48
C TYR A 220 -12.32 -7.49 -0.96
N ASN A 221 -13.30 -8.26 -0.52
CA ASN A 221 -13.42 -8.71 0.86
C ASN A 221 -12.63 -10.01 1.05
N LEU A 222 -11.61 -9.97 1.90
CA LEU A 222 -10.73 -11.11 2.17
C LEU A 222 -11.47 -12.35 2.71
N LYS A 223 -12.56 -12.15 3.48
CA LYS A 223 -13.31 -13.26 4.07
C LYS A 223 -14.22 -13.97 3.08
N THR A 224 -14.85 -13.20 2.18
CA THR A 224 -15.81 -13.73 1.21
C THR A 224 -15.18 -14.01 -0.15
N ASN A 225 -13.96 -13.54 -0.37
CA ASN A 225 -13.23 -13.61 -1.64
C ASN A 225 -13.92 -12.88 -2.81
N ASN A 226 -14.96 -12.09 -2.53
CA ASN A 226 -15.75 -11.36 -3.53
C ASN A 226 -15.51 -9.85 -3.42
N VAL A 227 -15.88 -9.10 -4.45
CA VAL A 227 -15.90 -7.64 -4.40
C VAL A 227 -16.86 -7.14 -3.32
N PHE A 228 -16.55 -5.99 -2.72
CA PHE A 228 -17.46 -5.31 -1.80
C PHE A 228 -18.72 -4.81 -2.51
N ASP A 229 -19.79 -4.61 -1.76
CA ASP A 229 -21.02 -4.03 -2.28
C ASP A 229 -20.79 -2.65 -2.88
N ARG A 230 -21.52 -2.32 -3.94
CA ARG A 230 -21.52 -1.03 -4.66
C ARG A 230 -20.19 -0.62 -5.29
N ILE A 231 -19.26 -1.56 -5.45
CA ILE A 231 -18.02 -1.37 -6.22
C ILE A 231 -17.83 -2.58 -7.14
N ALA A 232 -17.32 -2.37 -8.33
CA ALA A 232 -17.05 -3.43 -9.29
C ALA A 232 -15.72 -3.16 -10.00
N VAL A 233 -15.07 -4.21 -10.47
CA VAL A 233 -13.84 -4.10 -11.26
C VAL A 233 -14.19 -4.00 -12.73
N VAL A 234 -13.53 -3.09 -13.42
CA VAL A 234 -13.59 -2.98 -14.89
C VAL A 234 -12.53 -3.93 -15.47
N PRO A 235 -12.94 -4.96 -16.24
CA PRO A 235 -11.98 -5.81 -16.92
C PRO A 235 -11.15 -5.03 -17.95
N LEU A 236 -9.88 -5.39 -18.08
CA LEU A 236 -9.01 -4.84 -19.13
C LEU A 236 -9.17 -5.69 -20.40
N ASP A 237 -9.58 -5.06 -21.49
CA ASP A 237 -9.53 -5.61 -22.83
C ASP A 237 -8.08 -5.49 -23.33
N LEU A 238 -7.30 -6.57 -23.11
CA LEU A 238 -5.86 -6.61 -23.34
C LEU A 238 -5.52 -6.71 -24.82
N ASN A 239 -6.34 -7.44 -25.60
CA ASN A 239 -6.15 -7.65 -27.03
C ASN A 239 -6.87 -6.60 -27.90
N LYS A 240 -7.68 -5.71 -27.30
CA LYS A 240 -8.44 -4.60 -27.92
C LYS A 240 -9.47 -5.05 -28.95
N ASN A 241 -10.09 -6.20 -28.72
CA ASN A 241 -11.14 -6.71 -29.62
C ASN A 241 -12.56 -6.28 -29.22
N GLY A 242 -12.70 -5.59 -28.09
CA GLY A 242 -13.99 -5.12 -27.55
C GLY A 242 -14.83 -6.23 -26.92
N HIS A 243 -14.19 -7.30 -26.47
CA HIS A 243 -14.82 -8.43 -25.81
C HIS A 243 -13.86 -9.04 -24.77
N ILE A 244 -14.36 -9.38 -23.59
CA ILE A 244 -13.58 -10.08 -22.56
C ILE A 244 -13.66 -11.57 -22.78
N GLU A 245 -12.53 -12.16 -23.15
CA GLU A 245 -12.37 -13.58 -23.42
C GLU A 245 -12.05 -14.38 -22.14
N ASP A 246 -12.10 -15.71 -22.21
CA ASP A 246 -11.94 -16.60 -21.05
C ASP A 246 -10.60 -16.38 -20.32
N ASP A 247 -9.54 -16.08 -21.04
CA ASP A 247 -8.21 -15.82 -20.50
C ASP A 247 -8.06 -14.42 -19.87
N GLU A 248 -9.01 -13.51 -20.12
CA GLU A 248 -9.13 -12.19 -19.50
C GLU A 248 -10.14 -12.17 -18.33
N GLN A 249 -10.88 -13.29 -18.11
CA GLN A 249 -11.94 -13.39 -17.08
C GLN A 249 -11.40 -13.82 -15.71
N PHE A 250 -10.55 -13.03 -15.09
CA PHE A 250 -10.00 -13.33 -13.75
C PHE A 250 -10.43 -12.34 -12.66
N TYR A 251 -11.43 -11.49 -12.93
CA TYR A 251 -11.86 -10.45 -11.96
C TYR A 251 -12.97 -10.90 -11.01
N GLY A 252 -13.52 -12.12 -11.16
CA GLY A 252 -14.66 -12.57 -10.40
C GLY A 252 -14.41 -12.76 -8.92
N THR A 253 -13.18 -13.15 -8.53
CA THR A 253 -12.78 -13.35 -7.15
C THR A 253 -11.38 -12.78 -6.89
N LEU A 254 -11.08 -12.49 -5.62
CA LEU A 254 -9.75 -12.06 -5.19
C LEU A 254 -8.69 -13.10 -5.58
N SER A 255 -8.96 -14.39 -5.34
CA SER A 255 -8.03 -15.48 -5.65
C SER A 255 -7.70 -15.55 -7.14
N ASN A 256 -8.70 -15.42 -8.02
CA ASN A 256 -8.47 -15.45 -9.47
C ASN A 256 -7.62 -14.27 -9.92
N LEU A 257 -7.88 -13.07 -9.37
CA LEU A 257 -7.10 -11.87 -9.70
C LEU A 257 -5.66 -11.95 -9.18
N THR A 258 -5.46 -12.40 -7.94
CA THR A 258 -4.10 -12.56 -7.39
C THR A 258 -3.31 -13.64 -8.13
N GLU A 259 -3.95 -14.71 -8.59
CA GLU A 259 -3.34 -15.70 -9.47
C GLU A 259 -2.96 -15.10 -10.83
N ALA A 260 -3.85 -14.29 -11.42
CA ALA A 260 -3.56 -13.61 -12.68
C ALA A 260 -2.35 -12.64 -12.55
N VAL A 261 -2.21 -11.95 -11.42
CA VAL A 261 -1.04 -11.14 -11.09
C VAL A 261 0.21 -12.02 -10.93
N ALA A 262 0.11 -13.14 -10.20
CA ALA A 262 1.22 -14.04 -9.93
C ALA A 262 1.77 -14.69 -11.20
N THR A 263 0.88 -15.03 -12.14
CA THR A 263 1.21 -15.71 -13.41
C THR A 263 1.52 -14.73 -14.56
N GLY A 264 1.40 -13.41 -14.32
CA GLY A 264 1.65 -12.39 -15.35
C GLY A 264 0.53 -12.25 -16.38
N LYS A 265 -0.64 -12.83 -16.17
CA LYS A 265 -1.85 -12.59 -16.99
C LYS A 265 -2.36 -11.17 -16.81
N TYR A 266 -2.36 -10.67 -15.58
CA TYR A 266 -2.61 -9.26 -15.30
C TYR A 266 -1.33 -8.45 -15.57
N PRO A 267 -1.39 -7.34 -16.32
CA PRO A 267 -0.17 -6.63 -16.77
C PRO A 267 0.64 -5.97 -15.65
N ALA A 268 1.92 -5.77 -15.90
CA ALA A 268 2.84 -5.07 -15.01
C ALA A 268 3.56 -3.91 -15.75
N PRO A 269 3.26 -2.62 -15.49
CA PRO A 269 2.16 -2.17 -14.64
C PRO A 269 0.78 -2.50 -15.26
N PRO A 270 -0.32 -2.50 -14.48
CA PRO A 270 -0.48 -1.93 -13.14
C PRO A 270 -0.30 -2.91 -11.96
N SER A 271 0.20 -4.14 -12.17
CA SER A 271 0.78 -4.91 -11.06
C SER A 271 2.18 -4.39 -10.72
N ARG A 272 2.62 -4.58 -9.46
CA ARG A 272 3.85 -3.97 -8.94
C ARG A 272 4.38 -4.67 -7.71
N GLU A 273 5.60 -4.32 -7.35
CA GLU A 273 6.23 -4.70 -6.10
C GLU A 273 5.82 -3.77 -4.95
N LEU A 274 5.73 -4.36 -3.77
CA LEU A 274 5.50 -3.66 -2.51
C LEU A 274 6.77 -3.74 -1.67
N THR A 275 7.20 -2.61 -1.14
CA THR A 275 8.55 -2.46 -0.60
C THR A 275 8.51 -1.85 0.80
N PHE A 276 9.23 -2.45 1.73
CA PHE A 276 9.67 -1.77 2.95
C PHE A 276 10.96 -1.02 2.66
N VAL A 277 11.03 0.20 3.14
CA VAL A 277 12.19 1.06 2.95
C VAL A 277 12.76 1.45 4.30
N THR A 278 14.07 1.27 4.48
CA THR A 278 14.79 1.77 5.64
C THR A 278 15.68 2.94 5.25
N ARG A 279 16.03 3.78 6.23
CA ARG A 279 17.04 4.82 6.03
C ARG A 279 18.42 4.22 6.26
N ASN A 280 19.23 4.17 5.22
CA ASN A 280 20.50 3.46 5.17
C ASN A 280 20.37 1.96 5.50
N LYS A 281 21.44 1.21 5.43
CA LYS A 281 21.45 -0.16 5.91
C LYS A 281 21.25 -0.15 7.44
N THR A 282 20.17 -0.77 7.90
CA THR A 282 19.84 -0.74 9.34
C THR A 282 20.81 -1.57 10.15
N GLU A 283 21.23 -1.04 11.29
CA GLU A 283 22.02 -1.76 12.31
C GLU A 283 21.13 -2.34 13.44
N SER A 284 19.83 -2.02 13.44
CA SER A 284 18.89 -2.51 14.43
C SER A 284 18.60 -3.99 14.23
N LEU A 285 18.98 -4.83 15.21
CA LEU A 285 18.67 -6.25 15.18
C LEU A 285 17.15 -6.51 15.16
N LEU A 286 16.38 -5.67 15.86
CA LEU A 286 14.92 -5.77 15.88
C LEU A 286 14.32 -5.53 14.49
N LEU A 287 14.79 -4.51 13.75
CA LEU A 287 14.30 -4.26 12.40
C LEU A 287 14.69 -5.35 11.42
N LYS A 288 15.94 -5.85 11.51
CA LYS A 288 16.40 -6.97 10.69
C LYS A 288 15.56 -8.22 10.95
N GLU A 289 15.27 -8.52 12.21
CA GLU A 289 14.45 -9.68 12.58
C GLU A 289 13.03 -9.54 12.02
N PHE A 290 12.38 -8.36 12.17
CA PHE A 290 11.05 -8.15 11.63
C PHE A 290 11.01 -8.25 10.09
N ILE A 291 11.96 -7.63 9.39
CA ILE A 291 12.02 -7.72 7.92
C ILE A 291 12.34 -9.15 7.48
N SER A 292 13.23 -9.85 8.18
CA SER A 292 13.52 -11.28 7.93
C SER A 292 12.28 -12.13 8.16
N PHE A 293 11.51 -11.88 9.22
CA PHE A 293 10.27 -12.59 9.51
C PHE A 293 9.25 -12.48 8.37
N VAL A 294 9.02 -11.28 7.81
CA VAL A 294 8.05 -11.12 6.70
C VAL A 294 8.52 -11.79 5.40
N LEU A 295 9.81 -12.05 5.26
CA LEU A 295 10.38 -12.78 4.13
C LEU A 295 10.44 -14.30 4.34
N GLN A 296 10.14 -14.81 5.55
CA GLN A 296 10.12 -16.25 5.81
C GLN A 296 8.98 -16.95 5.08
N LYS A 297 9.18 -18.22 4.75
CA LYS A 297 8.20 -19.04 4.02
C LYS A 297 6.82 -19.02 4.65
N GLN A 298 6.73 -19.05 6.00
CA GLN A 298 5.45 -19.02 6.71
C GLN A 298 4.69 -17.71 6.48
N ALA A 299 5.34 -16.55 6.59
CA ALA A 299 4.73 -15.25 6.36
C ALA A 299 4.36 -15.06 4.87
N GLN A 300 5.20 -15.53 3.95
CA GLN A 300 4.95 -15.47 2.50
C GLN A 300 3.80 -16.40 2.06
N SER A 301 3.63 -17.58 2.67
CA SER A 301 2.55 -18.51 2.30
C SER A 301 1.14 -17.97 2.60
N GLN A 302 1.00 -17.02 3.51
CA GLN A 302 -0.28 -16.41 3.88
C GLN A 302 -0.67 -15.24 2.94
N LEU A 303 0.21 -14.82 2.03
CA LEU A 303 -0.01 -13.62 1.21
C LEU A 303 -1.21 -13.75 0.29
N LEU A 304 -1.39 -14.88 -0.38
CA LEU A 304 -2.54 -15.10 -1.29
C LEU A 304 -3.88 -14.96 -0.58
N GLU A 305 -4.00 -15.50 0.63
CA GLU A 305 -5.21 -15.39 1.45
C GLU A 305 -5.48 -13.94 1.89
N ASN A 306 -4.44 -13.13 1.97
CA ASN A 306 -4.52 -11.71 2.30
C ASN A 306 -4.60 -10.79 1.06
N GLY A 307 -4.76 -11.35 -0.15
CA GLY A 307 -4.91 -10.59 -1.39
C GLY A 307 -3.61 -10.01 -1.94
N TYR A 308 -2.48 -10.65 -1.63
CA TYR A 308 -1.16 -10.29 -2.14
C TYR A 308 -0.50 -11.48 -2.82
N VAL A 309 0.50 -11.20 -3.63
CA VAL A 309 1.28 -12.22 -4.32
C VAL A 309 2.63 -12.40 -3.60
N PRO A 310 2.97 -13.64 -3.21
CA PRO A 310 4.25 -13.93 -2.57
C PRO A 310 5.43 -13.78 -3.54
N LEU A 311 6.59 -13.55 -2.96
CA LEU A 311 7.86 -13.55 -3.68
C LEU A 311 8.32 -14.99 -3.95
N ASN A 312 9.04 -15.19 -5.05
CA ASN A 312 9.70 -16.46 -5.29
C ASN A 312 10.97 -16.60 -4.42
N GLU A 313 11.46 -17.83 -4.25
CA GLU A 313 12.59 -18.14 -3.37
C GLU A 313 13.89 -17.41 -3.76
N THR A 314 14.10 -17.15 -5.05
CA THR A 314 15.29 -16.44 -5.54
C THR A 314 15.24 -14.99 -5.06
N LEU A 315 14.13 -14.31 -5.27
CA LEU A 315 13.96 -12.91 -4.85
C LEU A 315 14.00 -12.78 -3.32
N ILE A 316 13.41 -13.72 -2.57
CA ILE A 316 13.50 -13.73 -1.11
C ILE A 316 14.98 -13.77 -0.65
N LYS A 317 15.82 -14.63 -1.26
CA LYS A 317 17.25 -14.70 -0.92
C LYS A 317 17.99 -13.40 -1.24
N GLU A 318 17.67 -12.79 -2.38
CA GLU A 318 18.24 -11.50 -2.77
C GLU A 318 17.87 -10.39 -1.77
N GLU A 319 16.59 -10.35 -1.36
CA GLU A 319 16.11 -9.34 -0.41
C GLU A 319 16.71 -9.52 0.99
N LEU A 320 16.84 -10.77 1.47
CA LEU A 320 17.51 -11.07 2.74
C LEU A 320 18.99 -10.63 2.77
N ASN A 321 19.68 -10.70 1.63
CA ASN A 321 21.09 -10.25 1.53
C ASN A 321 21.26 -8.73 1.68
N LYS A 322 20.20 -7.94 1.54
CA LYS A 322 20.23 -6.49 1.74
C LYS A 322 20.27 -6.08 3.23
N LEU A 323 19.84 -6.99 4.13
CA LEU A 323 19.77 -6.78 5.59
C LEU A 323 21.14 -6.94 6.23
#